data_6e7714e9095339499dbb0119582fa26b
#
_entry.id   6e7714e9095339499dbb0119582fa26b
#
_cell.length_a   1.000
_cell.length_b   1.000
_cell.length_c   1.000
_cell.angle_alpha   90.00
_cell.angle_beta   90.00
_cell.angle_gamma   90.00
#
_symmetry.space_group_name_H-M   'P 1'
#
loop_
_entity.id
_entity.type
_entity.pdbx_description
1 polymer ?
#
loop_
_entity_poly.entity_id
_entity_poly.type
_entity_poly.pdbx_seq_one_letter_code
_entity_poly.pdbx_strand_id
1 'polypeptide(L)'
;MIGGLVLPLLFLAMTLQAQMKVQNDLDTVKQKVSTLNDKVAGVEERLATAESDLAKLTKIKLSGYIQAQWVNYEASNVYPGNYFMVRRARIKFTYEPINGIVFVLQPDFQPGNITIKDAYARANDPWLKTFSLWVGKFNRPNYEVEFSSSSREVPERSRVIRAIYPDERAIGAKLEVTPPKFPLKFQLAVFNGNDGIATPDANGNLVVLQNIDYDNYKDLMARLTYDFKLGKWGGLTIGAHGYYGRIKANSLTALNSDYTYKSTLENLGKSVPKQWFGVEAQFYADVLGGLSIKGEYITGVNSIPGITTSASAVTSTNVIKNDTLWMTTTLTKTSNSTPAITKSFSGWYVYLTKNIGKRNQVAVRYDWYNPNTKLAADQIGTAKYDASKTTKDPNPVKTFAGNVATVTQTDNVYTSKLNSGTSDIPYGTWTFAYSYYFTDNIKFMIAYEMPMNKKVGTVGANGNGNVVSAYTVNGVTSAYDYSNVIKQNVLTVRMQVKF
;
A
#
# COMPACT_ATOMS: atom_id res chain seq x y z
N MET A 1 -47.86 -83.36 -64.99
CA MET A 1 -46.96 -82.23 -65.30
C MET A 1 -47.18 -81.04 -64.31
N ILE A 2 -47.08 -81.24 -63.05
CA ILE A 2 -47.22 -80.11 -62.02
C ILE A 2 -45.97 -79.94 -61.17
N GLY A 3 -45.00 -80.89 -61.20
CA GLY A 3 -43.77 -80.84 -60.39
C GLY A 3 -42.63 -79.94 -60.88
N GLY A 4 -42.68 -79.49 -62.18
CA GLY A 4 -41.54 -78.76 -62.74
C GLY A 4 -41.50 -77.25 -62.50
N LEU A 5 -42.60 -76.63 -62.05
CA LEU A 5 -42.70 -75.17 -61.90
C LEU A 5 -42.54 -74.68 -60.45
N VAL A 6 -42.64 -75.59 -59.43
CA VAL A 6 -42.58 -75.22 -58.02
C VAL A 6 -41.16 -75.00 -57.58
N LEU A 7 -40.17 -75.73 -58.11
CA LEU A 7 -38.77 -75.61 -57.74
C LEU A 7 -38.13 -74.26 -58.13
N PRO A 8 -38.31 -73.74 -59.37
CA PRO A 8 -37.82 -72.43 -59.76
C PRO A 8 -38.49 -71.28 -59.04
N LEU A 9 -39.82 -71.43 -58.69
CA LEU A 9 -40.51 -70.41 -57.89
C LEU A 9 -39.99 -70.34 -56.41
N LEU A 10 -39.72 -71.51 -55.82
CA LEU A 10 -39.10 -71.56 -54.53
C LEU A 10 -37.68 -70.94 -54.52
N PHE A 11 -36.87 -71.21 -55.52
CA PHE A 11 -35.56 -70.60 -55.68
C PHE A 11 -35.67 -69.09 -55.92
N LEU A 12 -36.61 -68.62 -56.66
CA LEU A 12 -36.86 -67.19 -56.90
C LEU A 12 -37.32 -66.51 -55.59
N ALA A 13 -38.15 -67.15 -54.77
CA ALA A 13 -38.64 -66.65 -53.51
C ALA A 13 -37.47 -66.58 -52.47
N MET A 14 -36.60 -67.60 -52.46
CA MET A 14 -35.44 -67.59 -51.59
C MET A 14 -34.40 -66.53 -51.96
N THR A 15 -34.18 -66.29 -53.28
CA THR A 15 -33.32 -65.22 -53.78
C THR A 15 -33.88 -63.85 -53.46
N LEU A 16 -35.18 -63.63 -53.61
CA LEU A 16 -35.82 -62.40 -53.25
C LEU A 16 -35.76 -62.14 -51.72
N GLN A 17 -35.99 -63.15 -50.88
CA GLN A 17 -35.83 -63.01 -49.43
C GLN A 17 -34.37 -62.73 -49.05
N ALA A 18 -33.40 -63.36 -49.68
CA ALA A 18 -31.98 -63.09 -49.46
C ALA A 18 -31.61 -61.66 -49.86
N GLN A 19 -32.15 -61.19 -51.04
CA GLN A 19 -31.93 -59.81 -51.47
C GLN A 19 -32.59 -58.80 -50.54
N MET A 20 -33.84 -59.04 -50.09
CA MET A 20 -34.52 -58.17 -49.13
C MET A 20 -33.78 -58.12 -47.78
N LYS A 21 -33.25 -59.25 -47.29
CA LYS A 21 -32.44 -59.27 -46.08
C LYS A 21 -31.13 -58.48 -46.23
N VAL A 22 -30.40 -58.66 -47.34
CA VAL A 22 -29.20 -57.89 -47.64
C VAL A 22 -29.48 -56.39 -47.78
N GLN A 23 -30.61 -56.03 -48.39
CA GLN A 23 -31.03 -54.62 -48.49
C GLN A 23 -31.31 -54.04 -47.12
N ASN A 24 -32.08 -54.74 -46.26
CA ASN A 24 -32.37 -54.30 -44.87
C ASN A 24 -31.11 -54.16 -44.02
N ASP A 25 -30.20 -55.15 -44.17
CA ASP A 25 -28.90 -55.11 -43.46
C ASP A 25 -28.06 -53.90 -43.96
N LEU A 26 -28.06 -53.64 -45.27
CA LEU A 26 -27.38 -52.46 -45.89
C LEU A 26 -27.97 -51.15 -45.40
N ASP A 27 -29.32 -51.02 -45.35
CA ASP A 27 -30.00 -49.83 -44.86
C ASP A 27 -29.76 -49.65 -43.35
N THR A 28 -29.69 -50.73 -42.57
CA THR A 28 -29.30 -50.69 -41.13
C THR A 28 -27.85 -50.19 -40.96
N VAL A 29 -26.94 -50.67 -41.81
CA VAL A 29 -25.54 -50.24 -41.78
C VAL A 29 -25.44 -48.78 -42.21
N LYS A 30 -26.14 -48.32 -43.25
CA LYS A 30 -26.18 -46.92 -43.64
C LYS A 30 -26.70 -46.03 -42.52
N GLN A 31 -27.75 -46.43 -41.83
CA GLN A 31 -28.30 -45.69 -40.68
C GLN A 31 -27.32 -45.65 -39.52
N LYS A 32 -26.62 -46.72 -39.22
CA LYS A 32 -25.55 -46.75 -38.20
C LYS A 32 -24.38 -45.85 -38.59
N VAL A 33 -23.97 -45.84 -39.86
CA VAL A 33 -22.88 -44.98 -40.36
C VAL A 33 -23.31 -43.51 -40.29
N SER A 34 -24.55 -43.17 -40.67
CA SER A 34 -25.08 -41.80 -40.47
C SER A 34 -25.07 -41.38 -39.00
N THR A 35 -25.57 -42.22 -38.08
CA THR A 35 -25.57 -41.94 -36.64
C THR A 35 -24.13 -41.83 -36.08
N LEU A 36 -23.19 -42.61 -36.62
CA LEU A 36 -21.79 -42.49 -36.24
C LEU A 36 -21.17 -41.17 -36.74
N ASN A 37 -21.48 -40.78 -37.98
CA ASN A 37 -21.02 -39.50 -38.53
C ASN A 37 -21.56 -38.31 -37.70
N ASP A 38 -22.85 -38.33 -37.33
CA ASP A 38 -23.45 -37.31 -36.48
C ASP A 38 -22.76 -37.25 -35.07
N LYS A 39 -22.44 -38.42 -34.52
CA LYS A 39 -21.66 -38.46 -33.26
C LYS A 39 -20.25 -37.95 -33.41
N VAL A 40 -19.57 -38.28 -34.50
CA VAL A 40 -18.21 -37.79 -34.81
C VAL A 40 -18.24 -36.28 -34.95
N ALA A 41 -19.17 -35.71 -35.73
CA ALA A 41 -19.34 -34.27 -35.87
C ALA A 41 -19.59 -33.58 -34.52
N GLY A 42 -20.43 -34.15 -33.66
CA GLY A 42 -20.65 -33.63 -32.33
C GLY A 42 -19.42 -33.72 -31.38
N VAL A 43 -18.58 -34.74 -31.55
CA VAL A 43 -17.30 -34.85 -30.85
C VAL A 43 -16.29 -33.83 -31.35
N GLU A 44 -16.22 -33.61 -32.66
CA GLU A 44 -15.34 -32.62 -33.27
C GLU A 44 -15.70 -31.18 -32.81
N GLU A 45 -16.97 -30.84 -32.77
CA GLU A 45 -17.46 -29.55 -32.28
C GLU A 45 -17.09 -29.35 -30.80
N ARG A 46 -17.28 -30.39 -29.96
CA ARG A 46 -16.90 -30.34 -28.55
C ARG A 46 -15.38 -30.23 -28.37
N LEU A 47 -14.61 -30.92 -29.22
CA LEU A 47 -13.15 -30.85 -29.18
C LEU A 47 -12.67 -29.43 -29.57
N ALA A 48 -13.21 -28.86 -30.64
CA ALA A 48 -12.88 -27.49 -31.05
C ALA A 48 -13.22 -26.45 -29.95
N THR A 49 -14.35 -26.64 -29.26
CA THR A 49 -14.74 -25.80 -28.12
C THR A 49 -13.74 -25.97 -26.96
N ALA A 50 -13.40 -27.22 -26.61
CA ALA A 50 -12.45 -27.51 -25.56
C ALA A 50 -11.03 -26.97 -25.87
N GLU A 51 -10.59 -27.08 -27.12
CA GLU A 51 -9.31 -26.51 -27.59
C GLU A 51 -9.32 -24.97 -27.49
N SER A 52 -10.43 -24.32 -27.90
CA SER A 52 -10.59 -22.87 -27.75
C SER A 52 -10.53 -22.42 -26.28
N ASP A 53 -11.20 -23.14 -25.40
CA ASP A 53 -11.22 -22.82 -23.98
C ASP A 53 -9.86 -23.10 -23.32
N LEU A 54 -9.19 -24.16 -23.69
CA LEU A 54 -7.82 -24.44 -23.27
C LEU A 54 -6.84 -23.35 -23.75
N ALA A 55 -6.97 -22.91 -25.00
CA ALA A 55 -6.19 -21.79 -25.54
C ALA A 55 -6.42 -20.48 -24.79
N LYS A 56 -7.64 -20.21 -24.30
CA LYS A 56 -7.92 -19.07 -23.42
C LYS A 56 -7.29 -19.23 -22.05
N LEU A 57 -7.37 -20.42 -21.45
CA LEU A 57 -6.79 -20.71 -20.13
C LEU A 57 -5.26 -20.63 -20.13
N THR A 58 -4.60 -21.05 -21.21
CA THR A 58 -3.13 -20.96 -21.35
C THR A 58 -2.62 -19.52 -21.43
N LYS A 59 -3.47 -18.55 -21.75
CA LYS A 59 -3.15 -17.10 -21.69
C LYS A 59 -3.14 -16.54 -20.27
N ILE A 60 -3.65 -17.28 -19.29
CA ILE A 60 -3.65 -16.88 -17.88
C ILE A 60 -2.43 -17.49 -17.20
N LYS A 61 -1.50 -16.64 -16.75
CA LYS A 61 -0.36 -17.05 -15.94
C LYS A 61 -0.71 -16.84 -14.47
N LEU A 62 -0.63 -17.91 -13.69
CA LEU A 62 -0.78 -17.90 -12.25
C LEU A 62 0.61 -17.89 -11.60
N SER A 63 0.80 -16.99 -10.63
CA SER A 63 2.00 -16.96 -9.80
C SER A 63 1.64 -16.43 -8.42
N GLY A 64 2.50 -16.63 -7.45
CA GLY A 64 2.22 -16.15 -6.12
C GLY A 64 3.31 -16.48 -5.11
N TYR A 65 3.03 -16.13 -3.86
CA TYR A 65 3.89 -16.53 -2.75
C TYR A 65 3.17 -16.41 -1.41
N ILE A 66 3.61 -17.24 -0.47
CA ILE A 66 3.20 -17.19 0.92
C ILE A 66 4.44 -16.89 1.76
N GLN A 67 4.29 -16.01 2.74
CA GLN A 67 5.28 -15.71 3.78
C GLN A 67 4.64 -15.94 5.14
N ALA A 68 5.06 -17.00 5.82
CA ALA A 68 4.76 -17.24 7.22
C ALA A 68 5.98 -16.88 8.06
N GLN A 69 5.77 -16.30 9.24
CA GLN A 69 6.87 -15.88 10.11
C GLN A 69 6.52 -15.98 11.57
N TRP A 70 7.54 -16.18 12.38
CA TRP A 70 7.54 -15.90 13.79
C TRP A 70 8.32 -14.62 14.05
N VAL A 71 7.80 -13.76 14.92
CA VAL A 71 8.45 -12.52 15.34
C VAL A 71 8.57 -12.50 16.85
N ASN A 72 9.66 -11.92 17.33
CA ASN A 72 9.89 -11.62 18.74
C ASN A 72 10.32 -10.16 18.87
N TYR A 73 9.53 -9.38 19.58
CA TYR A 73 9.78 -7.97 19.88
C TYR A 73 10.38 -7.84 21.27
N GLU A 74 11.52 -7.18 21.37
CA GLU A 74 12.10 -6.82 22.67
C GLU A 74 11.45 -5.56 23.27
N ALA A 75 10.61 -4.87 22.48
CA ALA A 75 9.91 -3.69 22.91
C ALA A 75 8.84 -4.01 23.96
N SER A 76 8.90 -3.37 25.12
CA SER A 76 8.00 -3.63 26.24
C SER A 76 6.55 -3.24 26.01
N ASN A 77 6.27 -2.38 24.99
CA ASN A 77 4.91 -1.95 24.63
C ASN A 77 4.21 -2.89 23.64
N VAL A 78 4.85 -3.99 23.21
CA VAL A 78 4.26 -4.99 22.32
C VAL A 78 3.82 -6.20 23.13
N TYR A 79 2.52 -6.50 23.11
CA TYR A 79 1.98 -7.68 23.78
C TYR A 79 0.94 -8.38 22.87
N PRO A 80 1.05 -9.70 22.66
CA PRO A 80 2.16 -10.56 23.06
C PRO A 80 3.47 -10.17 22.37
N GLY A 81 4.61 -10.25 23.06
CA GLY A 81 5.94 -9.88 22.55
C GLY A 81 6.44 -10.82 21.44
N ASN A 82 5.87 -12.04 21.33
CA ASN A 82 6.21 -12.99 20.28
C ASN A 82 4.97 -13.74 19.78
N TYR A 83 4.92 -13.99 18.48
CA TYR A 83 3.80 -14.72 17.86
C TYR A 83 4.12 -15.17 16.43
N PHE A 84 3.38 -16.17 15.96
CA PHE A 84 3.38 -16.59 14.55
C PHE A 84 2.33 -15.81 13.78
N MET A 85 2.64 -15.49 12.52
CA MET A 85 1.70 -14.82 11.63
C MET A 85 1.93 -15.19 10.15
N VAL A 86 0.87 -15.15 9.37
CA VAL A 86 0.97 -15.08 7.90
C VAL A 86 1.18 -13.63 7.51
N ARG A 87 2.40 -13.31 7.11
CA ARG A 87 2.78 -11.92 6.75
C ARG A 87 2.23 -11.50 5.40
N ARG A 88 2.18 -12.45 4.43
CA ARG A 88 1.63 -12.24 3.08
C ARG A 88 1.18 -13.57 2.51
N ALA A 89 0.05 -13.54 1.82
CA ALA A 89 -0.44 -14.66 1.02
C ALA A 89 -0.99 -14.08 -0.29
N ARG A 90 -0.20 -14.05 -1.35
CA ARG A 90 -0.53 -13.36 -2.60
C ARG A 90 -0.65 -14.33 -3.74
N ILE A 91 -1.72 -14.17 -4.52
CA ILE A 91 -1.92 -14.82 -5.81
C ILE A 91 -1.97 -13.74 -6.87
N LYS A 92 -1.22 -13.91 -7.95
CA LYS A 92 -1.19 -12.98 -9.08
C LYS A 92 -1.68 -13.67 -10.33
N PHE A 93 -2.75 -13.17 -10.88
CA PHE A 93 -3.29 -13.53 -12.17
C PHE A 93 -2.76 -12.54 -13.21
N THR A 94 -2.16 -13.05 -14.28
CA THR A 94 -1.73 -12.26 -15.42
C THR A 94 -2.39 -12.81 -16.67
N TYR A 95 -3.21 -12.01 -17.33
CA TYR A 95 -3.93 -12.37 -18.55
C TYR A 95 -3.45 -11.52 -19.71
N GLU A 96 -3.02 -12.16 -20.80
CA GLU A 96 -2.58 -11.50 -22.03
C GLU A 96 -3.45 -12.00 -23.21
N PRO A 97 -4.62 -11.36 -23.44
CA PRO A 97 -5.55 -11.77 -24.51
C PRO A 97 -4.93 -11.65 -25.90
N ILE A 98 -4.20 -10.57 -26.14
CA ILE A 98 -3.45 -10.30 -27.36
C ILE A 98 -2.05 -9.82 -26.98
N ASN A 99 -1.09 -10.03 -27.87
CA ASN A 99 0.31 -9.65 -27.63
C ASN A 99 0.42 -8.15 -27.32
N GLY A 100 1.04 -7.84 -26.18
CA GLY A 100 1.27 -6.47 -25.72
C GLY A 100 0.16 -5.87 -24.85
N ILE A 101 -1.02 -6.50 -24.73
CA ILE A 101 -2.08 -6.05 -23.81
C ILE A 101 -2.15 -7.01 -22.63
N VAL A 102 -1.83 -6.53 -21.45
CA VAL A 102 -1.72 -7.34 -20.24
C VAL A 102 -2.65 -6.80 -19.16
N PHE A 103 -3.44 -7.69 -18.57
CA PHE A 103 -4.23 -7.43 -17.37
C PHE A 103 -3.62 -8.15 -16.18
N VAL A 104 -3.52 -7.47 -15.05
CA VAL A 104 -2.99 -8.04 -13.81
C VAL A 104 -3.98 -7.81 -12.67
N LEU A 105 -4.25 -8.88 -11.93
CA LEU A 105 -4.97 -8.83 -10.65
C LEU A 105 -4.16 -9.57 -9.59
N GLN A 106 -3.86 -8.91 -8.47
CA GLN A 106 -3.13 -9.51 -7.34
C GLN A 106 -3.83 -9.23 -6.01
N PRO A 107 -4.68 -10.12 -5.52
CA PRO A 107 -5.14 -10.10 -4.13
C PRO A 107 -4.04 -10.52 -3.15
N ASP A 108 -4.09 -9.98 -1.93
CA ASP A 108 -3.30 -10.36 -0.76
C ASP A 108 -4.27 -10.86 0.32
N PHE A 109 -4.24 -12.15 0.57
CA PHE A 109 -5.11 -12.85 1.51
C PHE A 109 -4.41 -12.90 2.87
N GLN A 110 -4.62 -11.90 3.70
CA GLN A 110 -4.13 -11.92 5.08
C GLN A 110 -5.27 -12.37 6.02
N PRO A 111 -4.98 -13.08 7.11
CA PRO A 111 -6.00 -13.41 8.09
C PRO A 111 -6.77 -12.17 8.54
N GLY A 112 -8.09 -12.20 8.40
CA GLY A 112 -8.97 -11.09 8.76
C GLY A 112 -9.08 -9.95 7.75
N ASN A 113 -8.29 -9.95 6.65
CA ASN A 113 -8.36 -8.88 5.65
C ASN A 113 -7.92 -9.36 4.25
N ILE A 114 -8.71 -9.06 3.24
CA ILE A 114 -8.36 -9.27 1.83
C ILE A 114 -8.18 -7.91 1.18
N THR A 115 -7.00 -7.66 0.62
CA THR A 115 -6.68 -6.40 -0.05
C THR A 115 -6.25 -6.63 -1.49
N ILE A 116 -6.68 -5.77 -2.40
CA ILE A 116 -6.19 -5.77 -3.78
C ILE A 116 -4.89 -4.98 -3.83
N LYS A 117 -3.78 -5.66 -4.14
CA LYS A 117 -2.46 -5.03 -4.29
C LYS A 117 -2.27 -4.50 -5.70
N ASP A 118 -2.40 -5.33 -6.71
CA ASP A 118 -2.29 -4.90 -8.10
C ASP A 118 -3.62 -5.14 -8.82
N ALA A 119 -4.12 -4.15 -9.56
CA ALA A 119 -5.28 -4.25 -10.43
C ALA A 119 -5.10 -3.24 -11.56
N TYR A 120 -4.49 -3.66 -12.68
CA TYR A 120 -4.16 -2.75 -13.76
C TYR A 120 -4.21 -3.42 -15.14
N ALA A 121 -4.42 -2.57 -16.16
CA ALA A 121 -4.15 -2.88 -17.54
C ALA A 121 -2.83 -2.24 -17.99
N ARG A 122 -2.08 -2.94 -18.84
CA ARG A 122 -0.87 -2.45 -19.47
C ARG A 122 -0.93 -2.67 -20.98
N ALA A 123 -0.67 -1.63 -21.74
CA ALA A 123 -0.50 -1.69 -23.18
C ALA A 123 0.96 -1.42 -23.54
N ASN A 124 1.61 -2.33 -24.23
CA ASN A 124 2.97 -2.18 -24.73
C ASN A 124 2.92 -1.76 -26.21
N ASP A 125 3.80 -0.84 -26.59
CA ASP A 125 3.98 -0.44 -27.98
C ASP A 125 4.44 -1.64 -28.84
N PRO A 126 3.65 -2.05 -29.85
CA PRO A 126 3.98 -3.21 -30.67
C PRO A 126 5.06 -2.93 -31.71
N TRP A 127 5.29 -1.69 -32.08
CA TRP A 127 6.21 -1.30 -33.16
C TRP A 127 7.61 -1.04 -32.66
N LEU A 128 7.78 -0.03 -31.81
CA LEU A 128 9.09 0.38 -31.29
C LEU A 128 9.50 -0.44 -30.07
N LYS A 129 8.56 -1.12 -29.42
CA LYS A 129 8.78 -1.87 -28.16
C LYS A 129 9.44 -1.03 -27.07
N THR A 130 9.16 0.27 -27.12
CA THR A 130 9.83 1.28 -26.29
C THR A 130 8.89 1.79 -25.20
N PHE A 131 7.60 1.90 -25.48
CA PHE A 131 6.62 2.52 -24.62
C PHE A 131 5.67 1.49 -23.99
N SER A 132 5.32 1.71 -22.74
CA SER A 132 4.26 0.97 -22.04
C SER A 132 3.37 1.94 -21.29
N LEU A 133 2.07 1.86 -21.50
CA LEU A 133 1.06 2.62 -20.76
C LEU A 133 0.37 1.70 -19.76
N TRP A 134 0.30 2.13 -18.51
CA TRP A 134 -0.32 1.42 -17.41
C TRP A 134 -1.47 2.23 -16.85
N VAL A 135 -2.60 1.61 -16.54
CA VAL A 135 -3.77 2.25 -15.92
C VAL A 135 -4.35 1.33 -14.87
N GLY A 136 -4.63 1.87 -13.68
CA GLY A 136 -5.18 1.13 -12.56
C GLY A 136 -4.35 1.26 -11.28
N LYS A 137 -4.35 0.22 -10.44
CA LYS A 137 -3.55 0.16 -9.20
C LYS A 137 -2.26 -0.63 -9.44
N PHE A 138 -1.11 0.01 -9.31
CA PHE A 138 0.21 -0.58 -9.57
C PHE A 138 1.29 0.07 -8.69
N ASN A 139 2.49 -0.52 -8.65
CA ASN A 139 3.63 0.04 -7.94
C ASN A 139 4.01 1.43 -8.47
N ARG A 140 4.24 2.39 -7.56
CA ARG A 140 4.81 3.68 -7.92
C ARG A 140 6.18 3.51 -8.58
N PRO A 141 6.63 4.48 -9.42
CA PRO A 141 7.99 4.51 -9.97
C PRO A 141 9.05 4.72 -8.88
N ASN A 142 9.39 3.66 -8.15
CA ASN A 142 10.34 3.71 -7.03
C ASN A 142 11.44 2.68 -7.18
N TYR A 143 12.42 2.74 -6.28
CA TYR A 143 13.51 1.76 -6.22
C TYR A 143 12.97 0.36 -5.94
N GLU A 144 13.11 -0.51 -6.92
CA GLU A 144 12.40 -1.79 -6.99
C GLU A 144 12.73 -2.74 -5.83
N VAL A 145 13.94 -2.66 -5.29
CA VAL A 145 14.40 -3.52 -4.19
C VAL A 145 13.57 -3.34 -2.93
N GLU A 146 13.23 -2.10 -2.58
CA GLU A 146 12.41 -1.83 -1.40
C GLU A 146 10.94 -2.22 -1.60
N PHE A 147 10.45 -2.22 -2.85
CA PHE A 147 9.06 -2.56 -3.15
C PHE A 147 8.82 -4.04 -3.43
N SER A 148 9.82 -4.79 -3.89
CA SER A 148 9.69 -6.22 -4.20
C SER A 148 9.74 -7.09 -2.94
N SER A 149 8.59 -7.28 -2.30
CA SER A 149 8.50 -7.99 -1.01
C SER A 149 8.91 -9.47 -1.07
N SER A 150 8.82 -10.13 -2.23
CA SER A 150 9.23 -11.55 -2.39
C SER A 150 10.73 -11.72 -2.64
N SER A 151 11.42 -10.72 -3.16
CA SER A 151 12.86 -10.74 -3.43
C SER A 151 13.70 -10.02 -2.38
N ARG A 152 13.06 -9.34 -1.42
CA ARG A 152 13.76 -8.57 -0.39
C ARG A 152 14.67 -9.47 0.45
N GLU A 153 15.88 -8.96 0.73
CA GLU A 153 16.91 -9.65 1.49
C GLU A 153 16.73 -9.51 3.01
N VAL A 154 15.91 -8.55 3.45
CA VAL A 154 15.56 -8.31 4.85
C VAL A 154 14.04 -8.33 5.04
N PRO A 155 13.50 -8.53 6.26
CA PRO A 155 12.06 -8.70 6.48
C PRO A 155 11.22 -7.50 6.08
N GLU A 156 11.63 -6.31 6.52
CA GLU A 156 10.83 -5.09 6.39
C GLU A 156 11.59 -4.01 5.61
N ARG A 157 10.87 -3.02 5.07
CA ARG A 157 11.43 -1.87 4.36
C ARG A 157 12.14 -0.90 5.31
N SER A 158 13.01 -0.07 4.77
CA SER A 158 13.63 1.03 5.49
C SER A 158 12.58 1.99 6.09
N ARG A 159 12.94 2.69 7.15
CA ARG A 159 12.03 3.64 7.82
C ARG A 159 11.57 4.75 6.89
N VAL A 160 12.48 5.32 6.09
CA VAL A 160 12.13 6.40 5.17
C VAL A 160 11.07 5.94 4.17
N ILE A 161 11.24 4.77 3.57
CA ILE A 161 10.29 4.23 2.60
C ILE A 161 8.94 3.92 3.26
N ARG A 162 8.93 3.39 4.49
CA ARG A 162 7.68 3.15 5.22
C ARG A 162 6.94 4.45 5.57
N ALA A 163 7.68 5.51 5.86
CA ALA A 163 7.12 6.80 6.25
C ALA A 163 6.50 7.57 5.08
N ILE A 164 7.19 7.62 3.92
CA ILE A 164 6.73 8.41 2.76
C ILE A 164 5.81 7.62 1.82
N TYR A 165 5.88 6.29 1.86
CA TYR A 165 5.05 5.40 1.06
C TYR A 165 4.39 4.33 1.95
N PRO A 166 3.38 4.67 2.75
CA PRO A 166 2.68 3.71 3.61
C PRO A 166 2.03 2.56 2.79
N ASP A 167 1.51 2.84 1.60
CA ASP A 167 1.27 1.82 0.56
C ASP A 167 2.22 2.06 -0.62
N GLU A 168 2.90 0.99 -1.07
CA GLU A 168 3.80 1.03 -2.23
C GLU A 168 3.07 1.20 -3.56
N ARG A 169 1.74 1.01 -3.58
CA ARG A 169 0.91 1.15 -4.77
C ARG A 169 0.12 2.44 -4.73
N ALA A 170 -0.27 2.86 -5.93
CA ALA A 170 -1.21 3.95 -6.10
C ALA A 170 -2.11 3.68 -7.31
N ILE A 171 -3.29 4.30 -7.30
CA ILE A 171 -4.23 4.27 -8.42
C ILE A 171 -3.94 5.46 -9.33
N GLY A 172 -3.76 5.18 -10.63
CA GLY A 172 -3.46 6.22 -11.58
C GLY A 172 -3.09 5.70 -12.97
N ALA A 173 -2.28 6.47 -13.68
CA ALA A 173 -1.71 6.11 -14.97
C ALA A 173 -0.19 6.30 -14.95
N LYS A 174 0.53 5.45 -15.69
CA LYS A 174 2.00 5.50 -15.81
C LYS A 174 2.43 5.25 -17.23
N LEU A 175 3.28 6.12 -17.74
CA LEU A 175 4.06 5.91 -18.95
C LEU A 175 5.45 5.39 -18.56
N GLU A 176 5.87 4.29 -19.15
CA GLU A 176 7.20 3.74 -19.01
C GLU A 176 7.87 3.72 -20.38
N VAL A 177 9.10 4.22 -20.44
CA VAL A 177 9.92 4.29 -21.65
C VAL A 177 11.18 3.48 -21.42
N THR A 178 11.36 2.41 -22.20
CA THR A 178 12.50 1.49 -22.08
C THR A 178 12.99 1.12 -23.48
N PRO A 179 13.84 1.94 -24.11
CA PRO A 179 14.34 1.69 -25.46
C PRO A 179 15.15 0.40 -25.50
N PRO A 180 14.90 -0.53 -26.46
CA PRO A 180 15.56 -1.85 -26.47
C PRO A 180 17.09 -1.80 -26.64
N LYS A 181 17.61 -0.74 -27.29
CA LYS A 181 19.04 -0.59 -27.61
C LYS A 181 19.78 0.35 -26.66
N PHE A 182 19.09 0.98 -25.73
CA PHE A 182 19.68 1.99 -24.85
C PHE A 182 19.36 1.64 -23.38
N PRO A 183 20.35 1.52 -22.50
CA PRO A 183 20.17 1.05 -21.13
C PRO A 183 19.56 2.11 -20.21
N LEU A 184 18.47 2.74 -20.67
CA LEU A 184 17.75 3.79 -19.97
C LEU A 184 16.31 3.33 -19.71
N LYS A 185 15.83 3.59 -18.51
CA LYS A 185 14.42 3.44 -18.16
C LYS A 185 13.91 4.75 -17.57
N PHE A 186 12.88 5.31 -18.20
CA PHE A 186 12.18 6.48 -17.71
C PHE A 186 10.74 6.09 -17.37
N GLN A 187 10.23 6.58 -16.25
CA GLN A 187 8.86 6.37 -15.81
C GLN A 187 8.26 7.70 -15.39
N LEU A 188 7.05 7.97 -15.86
CA LEU A 188 6.24 9.13 -15.46
C LEU A 188 4.86 8.64 -15.05
N ALA A 189 4.40 8.99 -13.87
CA ALA A 189 3.12 8.53 -13.35
C ALA A 189 2.32 9.66 -12.71
N VAL A 190 1.01 9.58 -12.85
CA VAL A 190 0.02 10.47 -12.22
C VAL A 190 -0.89 9.61 -11.34
N PHE A 191 -1.10 10.02 -10.07
CA PHE A 191 -1.85 9.26 -9.07
C PHE A 191 -2.91 10.12 -8.37
N ASN A 192 -3.82 9.45 -7.68
CA ASN A 192 -4.74 10.11 -6.74
C ASN A 192 -4.01 10.72 -5.51
N GLY A 193 -2.88 10.16 -5.10
CA GLY A 193 -1.95 10.79 -4.14
C GLY A 193 -2.24 10.59 -2.65
N ASN A 194 -3.43 10.17 -2.27
CA ASN A 194 -3.90 10.10 -0.88
C ASN A 194 -4.04 8.68 -0.32
N ASP A 195 -3.38 7.71 -0.92
CA ASP A 195 -3.40 6.32 -0.46
C ASP A 195 -2.86 6.17 0.98
N GLY A 196 -3.64 5.53 1.82
CA GLY A 196 -3.28 5.26 3.22
C GLY A 196 -3.42 6.44 4.17
N ILE A 197 -3.99 7.56 3.74
CA ILE A 197 -4.25 8.70 4.61
C ILE A 197 -5.59 8.52 5.30
N ALA A 198 -5.58 8.66 6.63
CA ALA A 198 -6.80 8.67 7.40
C ALA A 198 -7.49 10.03 7.29
N THR A 199 -8.76 10.02 6.91
CA THR A 199 -9.62 11.20 6.85
C THR A 199 -10.78 11.06 7.83
N PRO A 200 -11.27 12.13 8.45
CA PRO A 200 -12.46 12.05 9.29
C PRO A 200 -13.69 11.70 8.43
N ASP A 201 -14.49 10.75 8.89
CA ASP A 201 -15.85 10.53 8.39
C ASP A 201 -16.83 11.61 8.89
N ALA A 202 -18.10 11.49 8.53
CA ALA A 202 -19.15 12.41 8.98
C ALA A 202 -19.31 12.49 10.52
N ASN A 203 -18.84 11.47 11.24
CA ASN A 203 -18.90 11.37 12.70
C ASN A 203 -17.58 11.79 13.37
N GLY A 204 -16.58 12.21 12.59
CA GLY A 204 -15.25 12.58 13.08
C GLY A 204 -14.30 11.40 13.31
N ASN A 205 -14.66 10.16 12.98
CA ASN A 205 -13.78 9.00 13.07
C ASN A 205 -12.78 8.99 11.92
N LEU A 206 -11.53 8.67 12.21
CA LEU A 206 -10.50 8.56 11.18
C LEU A 206 -10.69 7.27 10.36
N VAL A 207 -11.05 7.43 9.10
CA VAL A 207 -11.24 6.34 8.14
C VAL A 207 -10.16 6.40 7.06
N VAL A 208 -9.50 5.27 6.81
CA VAL A 208 -8.54 5.15 5.71
C VAL A 208 -9.28 4.80 4.43
N LEU A 209 -9.42 5.77 3.54
CA LEU A 209 -10.00 5.57 2.22
C LEU A 209 -8.96 4.96 1.28
N GLN A 210 -9.10 3.67 0.99
CA GLN A 210 -8.08 2.95 0.21
C GLN A 210 -8.21 3.11 -1.32
N ASN A 211 -9.37 3.46 -1.83
CA ASN A 211 -9.65 3.44 -3.27
C ASN A 211 -10.40 4.67 -3.79
N ILE A 212 -10.65 5.66 -2.93
CA ILE A 212 -11.40 6.86 -3.28
C ILE A 212 -10.47 8.05 -3.15
N ASP A 213 -10.40 8.86 -4.21
CA ASP A 213 -9.78 10.17 -4.14
C ASP A 213 -10.68 11.10 -3.32
N TYR A 214 -10.18 11.59 -2.18
CA TYR A 214 -10.97 12.46 -1.31
C TYR A 214 -10.68 13.94 -1.55
N ASP A 215 -9.71 14.24 -2.39
CA ASP A 215 -9.41 15.61 -2.83
C ASP A 215 -9.28 15.68 -4.37
N ASN A 216 -9.17 16.86 -4.92
CA ASN A 216 -9.04 17.06 -6.36
C ASN A 216 -7.58 17.14 -6.84
N TYR A 217 -6.62 16.91 -5.94
CA TYR A 217 -5.21 17.02 -6.27
C TYR A 217 -4.67 15.68 -6.80
N LYS A 218 -3.89 15.76 -7.87
CA LYS A 218 -3.20 14.60 -8.43
C LYS A 218 -1.71 14.74 -8.15
N ASP A 219 -1.11 13.64 -7.74
CA ASP A 219 0.31 13.55 -7.49
C ASP A 219 1.04 13.06 -8.73
N LEU A 220 2.16 13.68 -9.03
CA LEU A 220 3.04 13.36 -10.15
C LEU A 220 4.31 12.73 -9.61
N MET A 221 4.77 11.65 -10.24
CA MET A 221 6.06 11.03 -9.92
C MET A 221 6.81 10.68 -11.20
N ALA A 222 8.09 11.06 -11.25
CA ALA A 222 8.99 10.68 -12.33
C ALA A 222 10.19 9.91 -11.77
N ARG A 223 10.72 8.96 -12.52
CA ARG A 223 11.96 8.22 -12.23
C ARG A 223 12.73 7.97 -13.49
N LEU A 224 14.04 8.17 -13.42
CA LEU A 224 14.99 7.89 -14.48
C LEU A 224 16.08 6.98 -13.93
N THR A 225 16.40 5.90 -14.63
CA THR A 225 17.54 5.02 -14.31
C THR A 225 18.36 4.75 -15.54
N TYR A 226 19.65 4.52 -15.33
CA TYR A 226 20.60 4.13 -16.36
C TYR A 226 21.46 2.97 -15.87
N ASP A 227 21.58 1.91 -16.71
CA ASP A 227 22.31 0.69 -16.41
C ASP A 227 23.66 0.67 -17.12
N PHE A 228 24.74 0.72 -16.35
CA PHE A 228 26.12 0.59 -16.83
C PHE A 228 26.53 -0.88 -16.77
N LYS A 229 26.95 -1.44 -17.91
CA LYS A 229 27.57 -2.75 -17.99
C LYS A 229 29.07 -2.63 -17.72
N LEU A 230 29.55 -3.24 -16.65
CA LEU A 230 30.95 -3.22 -16.24
C LEU A 230 31.73 -4.46 -16.71
N GLY A 231 31.23 -5.10 -17.77
CA GLY A 231 31.80 -6.33 -18.32
C GLY A 231 31.84 -7.46 -17.30
N LYS A 232 33.00 -8.08 -17.11
CA LYS A 232 33.21 -9.19 -16.16
C LYS A 232 33.09 -8.76 -14.69
N TRP A 233 33.07 -7.47 -14.39
CA TRP A 233 32.94 -6.97 -13.02
C TRP A 233 31.49 -6.85 -12.55
N GLY A 234 30.50 -7.05 -13.45
CA GLY A 234 29.09 -6.96 -13.12
C GLY A 234 28.37 -5.76 -13.73
N GLY A 235 27.56 -5.06 -12.95
CA GLY A 235 26.77 -3.92 -13.40
C GLY A 235 26.60 -2.86 -12.32
N LEU A 236 26.34 -1.61 -12.78
CA LEU A 236 26.00 -0.48 -11.94
C LEU A 236 24.75 0.20 -12.51
N THR A 237 23.68 0.23 -11.74
CA THR A 237 22.49 1.05 -12.03
C THR A 237 22.55 2.31 -11.18
N ILE A 238 22.38 3.47 -11.79
CA ILE A 238 22.16 4.72 -11.09
C ILE A 238 20.82 5.31 -11.50
N GLY A 239 20.18 6.05 -10.60
CA GLY A 239 18.89 6.65 -10.88
C GLY A 239 18.56 7.82 -9.98
N ALA A 240 17.52 8.54 -10.39
CA ALA A 240 16.91 9.61 -9.63
C ALA A 240 15.40 9.57 -9.81
N HIS A 241 14.67 10.02 -8.78
CA HIS A 241 13.24 10.17 -8.85
C HIS A 241 12.77 11.45 -8.14
N GLY A 242 11.62 11.95 -8.56
CA GLY A 242 10.97 13.09 -7.95
C GLY A 242 9.49 12.80 -7.75
N TYR A 243 8.95 13.29 -6.65
CA TYR A 243 7.53 13.25 -6.32
C TYR A 243 7.03 14.67 -6.09
N TYR A 244 5.97 15.02 -6.76
CA TYR A 244 5.30 16.31 -6.64
C TYR A 244 3.81 16.08 -6.41
N GLY A 245 3.35 16.42 -5.22
CA GLY A 245 1.96 16.22 -4.82
C GLY A 245 1.50 17.23 -3.80
N ARG A 246 0.22 17.11 -3.48
CA ARG A 246 -0.47 17.92 -2.48
C ARG A 246 -1.51 17.06 -1.77
N ILE A 247 -1.85 17.45 -0.56
CA ILE A 247 -2.93 16.85 0.20
C ILE A 247 -3.87 17.90 0.70
N LYS A 248 -5.18 17.63 0.60
CA LYS A 248 -6.21 18.49 1.20
C LYS A 248 -6.00 18.58 2.70
N ALA A 249 -5.95 19.79 3.21
CA ALA A 249 -5.87 20.01 4.64
C ALA A 249 -7.23 19.90 5.31
N ASN A 250 -7.24 19.29 6.49
CA ASN A 250 -8.42 19.15 7.35
C ASN A 250 -8.38 20.14 8.52
N SER A 251 -7.52 21.15 8.45
CA SER A 251 -7.40 22.24 9.44
C SER A 251 -7.27 23.58 8.74
N LEU A 252 -7.77 24.64 9.37
CA LEU A 252 -7.66 26.01 8.87
C LEU A 252 -6.30 26.66 9.15
N THR A 253 -5.44 26.03 9.93
CA THR A 253 -4.12 26.53 10.32
C THR A 253 -3.03 25.67 9.72
N ALA A 254 -2.04 26.30 9.09
CA ALA A 254 -0.82 25.65 8.61
C ALA A 254 0.40 26.12 9.41
N LEU A 255 1.29 25.18 9.72
CA LEU A 255 2.55 25.39 10.41
C LEU A 255 3.76 25.09 9.52
N ASN A 256 4.86 25.75 9.83
CA ASN A 256 6.19 25.39 9.37
C ASN A 256 6.69 24.14 10.09
N SER A 257 7.79 23.56 9.59
CA SER A 257 8.42 22.36 10.14
C SER A 257 8.92 22.54 11.59
N ASP A 258 9.22 23.75 12.01
CA ASP A 258 9.66 24.12 13.36
C ASP A 258 8.50 24.45 14.33
N TYR A 259 7.26 24.15 13.92
CA TYR A 259 6.02 24.43 14.66
C TYR A 259 5.64 25.92 14.76
N THR A 260 6.31 26.81 14.06
CA THR A 260 5.89 28.20 13.94
C THR A 260 4.69 28.34 13.00
N TYR A 261 3.87 29.36 13.25
CA TYR A 261 2.73 29.67 12.41
C TYR A 261 3.18 30.04 10.99
N LYS A 262 2.54 29.46 9.99
CA LYS A 262 2.82 29.72 8.58
C LYS A 262 1.75 30.62 7.98
N SER A 263 0.50 30.18 8.01
CA SER A 263 -0.62 30.90 7.42
C SER A 263 -1.96 30.26 7.77
N THR A 264 -3.07 30.93 7.47
CA THR A 264 -4.38 30.30 7.36
C THR A 264 -4.48 29.56 6.03
N LEU A 265 -5.09 28.37 6.03
CA LEU A 265 -5.22 27.54 4.82
C LEU A 265 -6.24 28.06 3.82
N GLU A 266 -7.08 29.01 4.19
CA GLU A 266 -7.96 29.72 3.24
C GLU A 266 -7.14 30.38 2.14
N ASN A 267 -5.99 30.96 2.49
CA ASN A 267 -5.08 31.62 1.56
C ASN A 267 -4.20 30.65 0.76
N LEU A 268 -4.13 29.37 1.16
CA LEU A 268 -3.31 28.32 0.50
C LEU A 268 -4.12 27.39 -0.39
N GLY A 269 -5.40 27.71 -0.66
CA GLY A 269 -6.27 26.82 -1.42
C GLY A 269 -6.60 25.52 -0.68
N LYS A 270 -6.50 25.53 0.64
CA LYS A 270 -6.83 24.39 1.54
C LYS A 270 -6.03 23.12 1.24
N SER A 271 -4.79 23.26 0.80
CA SER A 271 -3.88 22.13 0.56
C SER A 271 -2.48 22.39 1.09
N VAL A 272 -1.77 21.31 1.42
CA VAL A 272 -0.37 21.34 1.87
C VAL A 272 0.49 20.43 1.00
N PRO A 273 1.78 20.75 0.79
CA PRO A 273 2.65 20.06 -0.17
C PRO A 273 3.11 18.68 0.33
N LYS A 274 3.25 17.74 -0.61
CA LYS A 274 3.96 16.47 -0.49
C LYS A 274 4.96 16.41 -1.62
N GLN A 275 6.22 16.69 -1.37
CA GLN A 275 7.23 16.83 -2.43
C GLN A 275 8.57 16.32 -1.96
N TRP A 276 9.18 15.44 -2.73
CA TRP A 276 10.52 14.94 -2.44
C TRP A 276 11.26 14.52 -3.69
N PHE A 277 12.53 14.40 -3.53
CA PHE A 277 13.47 13.98 -4.53
C PHE A 277 14.38 12.92 -3.93
N GLY A 278 14.78 11.94 -4.73
CA GLY A 278 15.69 10.88 -4.33
C GLY A 278 16.70 10.54 -5.42
N VAL A 279 17.83 10.02 -4.97
CA VAL A 279 18.87 9.43 -5.84
C VAL A 279 19.16 8.02 -5.37
N GLU A 280 19.44 7.12 -6.30
CA GLU A 280 19.62 5.70 -6.04
C GLU A 280 20.80 5.14 -6.81
N ALA A 281 21.45 4.14 -6.22
CA ALA A 281 22.51 3.38 -6.89
C ALA A 281 22.43 1.91 -6.49
N GLN A 282 22.70 1.01 -7.44
CA GLN A 282 22.86 -0.41 -7.22
C GLN A 282 24.09 -0.90 -7.98
N PHE A 283 25.07 -1.39 -7.26
CA PHE A 283 26.23 -2.08 -7.80
C PHE A 283 26.07 -3.57 -7.57
N TYR A 284 26.31 -4.35 -8.60
CA TYR A 284 26.34 -5.79 -8.54
C TYR A 284 27.65 -6.29 -9.13
N ALA A 285 28.35 -7.14 -8.38
CA ALA A 285 29.59 -7.76 -8.83
C ALA A 285 29.52 -9.30 -8.70
N ASP A 286 29.93 -10.01 -9.73
CA ASP A 286 30.03 -11.47 -9.72
C ASP A 286 31.37 -11.91 -9.11
N VAL A 287 31.66 -11.39 -7.92
CA VAL A 287 32.89 -11.70 -7.18
C VAL A 287 32.55 -12.68 -6.06
N LEU A 288 33.29 -13.79 -5.99
CA LEU A 288 33.15 -14.79 -4.92
C LEU A 288 31.69 -15.29 -4.70
N GLY A 289 30.93 -15.46 -5.77
CA GLY A 289 29.54 -15.93 -5.72
C GLY A 289 28.48 -14.83 -5.68
N GLY A 290 28.83 -13.58 -5.99
CA GLY A 290 27.92 -12.44 -6.09
C GLY A 290 27.91 -11.53 -4.85
N LEU A 291 28.22 -10.25 -5.10
CA LEU A 291 28.16 -9.17 -4.13
C LEU A 291 27.22 -8.09 -4.67
N SER A 292 26.35 -7.53 -3.84
CA SER A 292 25.50 -6.39 -4.21
C SER A 292 25.57 -5.32 -3.14
N ILE A 293 25.75 -4.06 -3.58
CA ILE A 293 25.63 -2.88 -2.75
C ILE A 293 24.54 -2.03 -3.36
N LYS A 294 23.52 -1.68 -2.56
CA LYS A 294 22.36 -0.91 -3.02
C LYS A 294 22.04 0.18 -2.01
N GLY A 295 21.62 1.33 -2.48
CA GLY A 295 21.24 2.40 -1.60
C GLY A 295 20.42 3.47 -2.29
N GLU A 296 19.78 4.29 -1.47
CA GLU A 296 18.94 5.40 -1.87
C GLU A 296 19.01 6.49 -0.82
N TYR A 297 19.05 7.75 -1.25
CA TYR A 297 18.90 8.94 -0.42
C TYR A 297 17.67 9.71 -0.88
N ILE A 298 16.79 10.11 0.07
CA ILE A 298 15.55 10.83 -0.22
C ILE A 298 15.42 12.00 0.74
N THR A 299 15.03 13.16 0.21
CA THR A 299 14.78 14.36 1.00
C THR A 299 13.65 15.19 0.40
N GLY A 300 12.97 15.95 1.22
CA GLY A 300 11.88 16.80 0.79
C GLY A 300 10.96 17.26 1.90
N VAL A 301 9.70 17.46 1.56
CA VAL A 301 8.65 17.83 2.51
C VAL A 301 7.52 16.81 2.43
N ASN A 302 7.05 16.41 3.61
CA ASN A 302 5.88 15.56 3.76
C ASN A 302 4.93 16.21 4.77
N SER A 303 3.75 16.60 4.31
CA SER A 303 2.79 17.30 5.14
C SER A 303 1.80 16.36 5.79
N ILE A 304 1.42 16.69 7.02
CA ILE A 304 0.31 16.11 7.75
C ILE A 304 -0.88 17.05 7.59
N PRO A 305 -2.07 16.60 7.18
CA PRO A 305 -3.20 17.46 6.80
C PRO A 305 -3.89 18.16 7.98
N GLY A 306 -3.55 17.79 9.23
CA GLY A 306 -4.26 18.26 10.40
C GLY A 306 -5.66 17.67 10.53
N ILE A 307 -6.36 18.02 11.59
CA ILE A 307 -7.75 17.58 11.87
C ILE A 307 -8.46 18.70 12.59
N THR A 308 -9.73 18.94 12.25
CA THR A 308 -10.62 19.82 13.02
C THR A 308 -11.86 19.03 13.39
N THR A 309 -12.16 18.98 14.68
CA THR A 309 -13.40 18.42 15.22
C THR A 309 -14.20 19.52 15.88
N SER A 310 -15.53 19.48 15.72
CA SER A 310 -16.44 20.44 16.35
C SER A 310 -17.46 19.71 17.19
N ALA A 311 -17.74 20.26 18.36
CA ALA A 311 -18.79 19.79 19.26
C ALA A 311 -19.63 20.98 19.75
N SER A 312 -20.87 20.73 20.07
CA SER A 312 -21.75 21.73 20.68
C SER A 312 -22.29 21.18 22.00
N ALA A 313 -22.27 22.01 23.02
CA ALA A 313 -22.85 21.71 24.31
C ALA A 313 -23.81 22.83 24.72
N VAL A 314 -24.90 22.48 25.37
CA VAL A 314 -25.89 23.43 25.90
C VAL A 314 -25.84 23.32 27.41
N THR A 315 -25.66 24.49 28.06
CA THR A 315 -25.73 24.59 29.51
C THR A 315 -26.82 25.60 29.87
N SER A 316 -27.73 25.22 30.74
CA SER A 316 -28.80 26.11 31.21
C SER A 316 -28.63 26.39 32.69
N THR A 317 -28.75 27.67 33.06
CA THR A 317 -28.72 28.13 34.45
C THR A 317 -29.98 28.97 34.71
N ASN A 318 -30.62 28.75 35.85
CA ASN A 318 -31.83 29.47 36.26
C ASN A 318 -31.52 30.33 37.47
N VAL A 319 -31.88 31.61 37.40
CA VAL A 319 -31.74 32.56 38.50
C VAL A 319 -33.02 33.37 38.62
N ILE A 320 -33.54 33.54 39.83
CA ILE A 320 -34.67 34.44 40.10
C ILE A 320 -34.11 35.81 40.52
N LYS A 321 -34.58 36.86 39.82
CA LYS A 321 -34.21 38.25 40.13
C LYS A 321 -35.43 39.11 39.91
N ASN A 322 -35.82 39.88 40.97
CA ASN A 322 -37.02 40.78 40.96
C ASN A 322 -38.29 40.03 40.48
N ASP A 323 -38.61 38.90 41.10
CA ASP A 323 -39.77 38.05 40.81
C ASP A 323 -39.81 37.52 39.36
N THR A 324 -38.76 37.69 38.59
CA THR A 324 -38.62 37.16 37.24
C THR A 324 -37.66 36.01 37.25
N LEU A 325 -38.07 34.84 36.68
CA LEU A 325 -37.22 33.69 36.46
C LEU A 325 -36.37 33.95 35.22
N TRP A 326 -35.07 34.10 35.41
CA TRP A 326 -34.10 34.23 34.32
C TRP A 326 -33.51 32.84 33.99
N MET A 327 -33.84 32.37 32.81
CA MET A 327 -33.29 31.12 32.25
C MET A 327 -32.19 31.51 31.26
N THR A 328 -30.95 31.31 31.63
CA THR A 328 -29.83 31.56 30.72
C THR A 328 -29.41 30.23 30.09
N THR A 329 -29.54 30.13 28.77
CA THR A 329 -29.07 29.00 27.99
C THR A 329 -27.83 29.44 27.24
N THR A 330 -26.70 28.79 27.53
CA THR A 330 -25.44 29.00 26.80
C THR A 330 -25.21 27.86 25.84
N LEU A 331 -25.16 28.16 24.54
CA LEU A 331 -24.73 27.23 23.49
C LEU A 331 -23.24 27.40 23.28
N THR A 332 -22.45 26.47 23.80
CA THR A 332 -21.01 26.46 23.60
C THR A 332 -20.68 25.61 22.36
N LYS A 333 -20.14 26.26 21.32
CA LYS A 333 -19.59 25.63 20.14
C LYS A 333 -18.08 25.49 20.31
N THR A 334 -17.59 24.28 20.48
CA THR A 334 -16.17 24.02 20.66
C THR A 334 -15.59 23.44 19.37
N SER A 335 -14.53 24.06 18.86
CA SER A 335 -13.75 23.57 17.73
C SER A 335 -12.33 23.27 18.19
N ASN A 336 -11.97 21.99 18.20
CA ASN A 336 -10.62 21.54 18.48
C ASN A 336 -9.91 21.24 17.16
N SER A 337 -8.74 21.83 16.96
CA SER A 337 -7.98 21.70 15.73
C SER A 337 -6.56 21.22 16.02
N THR A 338 -6.11 20.24 15.27
CA THR A 338 -4.69 19.94 15.11
C THR A 338 -4.25 20.59 13.80
N PRO A 339 -3.34 21.57 13.83
CA PRO A 339 -2.89 22.25 12.61
C PRO A 339 -2.29 21.31 11.58
N ALA A 340 -2.42 21.67 10.31
CA ALA A 340 -1.62 21.06 9.26
C ALA A 340 -0.16 21.49 9.41
N ILE A 341 0.77 20.59 9.27
CA ILE A 341 2.21 20.87 9.36
C ILE A 341 2.96 20.30 8.17
N THR A 342 3.85 21.11 7.58
CA THR A 342 4.75 20.70 6.52
C THR A 342 6.10 20.37 7.11
N LYS A 343 6.42 19.08 7.27
CA LYS A 343 7.69 18.63 7.83
C LYS A 343 8.73 18.42 6.72
N SER A 344 9.88 19.06 6.87
CA SER A 344 11.06 18.75 6.04
C SER A 344 11.70 17.48 6.56
N PHE A 345 11.92 16.50 5.71
CA PHE A 345 12.51 15.23 6.09
C PHE A 345 13.73 14.89 5.24
N SER A 346 14.54 13.98 5.75
CA SER A 346 15.56 13.28 4.97
C SER A 346 15.75 11.85 5.50
N GLY A 347 16.15 10.96 4.60
CA GLY A 347 16.46 9.59 4.98
C GLY A 347 17.24 8.88 3.89
N TRP A 348 17.94 7.83 4.28
CA TRP A 348 18.72 7.00 3.37
C TRP A 348 18.86 5.59 3.89
N TYR A 349 19.18 4.69 3.01
CA TYR A 349 19.54 3.34 3.37
C TYR A 349 20.63 2.78 2.45
N VAL A 350 21.40 1.84 2.97
CA VAL A 350 22.39 1.08 2.22
C VAL A 350 22.26 -0.39 2.59
N TYR A 351 22.24 -1.24 1.57
CA TYR A 351 22.34 -2.69 1.68
C TYR A 351 23.70 -3.17 1.23
N LEU A 352 24.25 -4.10 1.96
CA LEU A 352 25.33 -4.97 1.53
C LEU A 352 24.79 -6.39 1.53
N THR A 353 24.79 -7.06 0.37
CA THR A 353 24.31 -8.43 0.24
C THR A 353 25.40 -9.29 -0.38
N LYS A 354 25.67 -10.44 0.23
CA LYS A 354 26.67 -11.39 -0.21
C LYS A 354 26.07 -12.78 -0.35
N ASN A 355 26.19 -13.38 -1.51
CA ASN A 355 25.88 -14.80 -1.72
C ASN A 355 27.09 -15.65 -1.35
N ILE A 356 26.85 -16.73 -0.63
CA ILE A 356 27.86 -17.71 -0.19
C ILE A 356 27.47 -19.06 -0.79
N GLY A 357 28.14 -19.42 -1.88
CA GLY A 357 27.73 -20.54 -2.72
C GLY A 357 26.36 -20.30 -3.37
N LYS A 358 25.65 -21.39 -3.70
CA LYS A 358 24.38 -21.33 -4.45
C LYS A 358 23.13 -21.11 -3.57
N ARG A 359 23.23 -21.35 -2.26
CA ARG A 359 22.04 -21.45 -1.38
C ARG A 359 22.04 -20.50 -0.19
N ASN A 360 23.17 -19.89 0.13
CA ASN A 360 23.28 -19.03 1.31
C ASN A 360 23.44 -17.58 0.90
N GLN A 361 22.79 -16.69 1.61
CA GLN A 361 22.88 -15.25 1.43
C GLN A 361 22.91 -14.56 2.79
N VAL A 362 23.84 -13.64 2.95
CA VAL A 362 23.91 -12.74 4.09
C VAL A 362 23.60 -11.32 3.58
N ALA A 363 22.78 -10.62 4.30
CA ALA A 363 22.47 -9.22 4.02
C ALA A 363 22.61 -8.38 5.29
N VAL A 364 23.20 -7.22 5.12
CA VAL A 364 23.28 -6.18 6.16
C VAL A 364 22.67 -4.92 5.56
N ARG A 365 21.77 -4.29 6.29
CA ARG A 365 21.22 -2.97 5.96
C ARG A 365 21.46 -2.02 7.12
N TYR A 366 21.87 -0.81 6.79
CA TYR A 366 21.69 0.34 7.67
C TYR A 366 20.74 1.33 7.01
N ASP A 367 19.74 1.78 7.76
CA ASP A 367 18.86 2.86 7.33
C ASP A 367 18.80 3.96 8.38
N TRP A 368 18.67 5.19 7.91
CA TRP A 368 18.53 6.38 8.73
C TRP A 368 17.36 7.22 8.21
N TYR A 369 16.56 7.73 9.13
CA TYR A 369 15.42 8.58 8.82
C TYR A 369 15.28 9.69 9.85
N ASN A 370 15.24 10.94 9.38
CA ASN A 370 14.88 12.11 10.16
C ASN A 370 13.55 12.66 9.63
N PRO A 371 12.45 12.50 10.38
CA PRO A 371 11.12 12.95 9.98
C PRO A 371 10.96 14.47 10.00
N ASN A 372 11.85 15.19 10.70
CA ASN A 372 11.80 16.65 10.80
C ASN A 372 13.21 17.25 10.94
N THR A 373 13.81 17.61 9.82
CA THR A 373 15.19 18.13 9.78
C THR A 373 15.33 19.58 10.29
N LYS A 374 14.21 20.26 10.58
CA LYS A 374 14.18 21.64 11.09
C LYS A 374 14.15 21.73 12.60
N LEU A 375 14.05 20.59 13.30
CA LEU A 375 14.13 20.53 14.74
C LEU A 375 15.48 19.96 15.18
N ALA A 376 16.16 20.67 16.05
CA ALA A 376 17.26 20.12 16.83
C ALA A 376 16.74 19.12 17.89
N ALA A 377 17.62 18.26 18.40
CA ALA A 377 17.20 17.20 19.34
C ALA A 377 16.60 17.74 20.65
N ASP A 378 17.08 18.88 21.11
CA ASP A 378 16.61 19.60 22.31
C ASP A 378 15.28 20.33 22.10
N GLN A 379 14.89 20.60 20.84
CA GLN A 379 13.61 21.20 20.49
C GLN A 379 12.49 20.16 20.37
N ILE A 380 12.82 18.89 20.18
CA ILE A 380 11.81 17.82 20.12
C ILE A 380 11.21 17.63 21.50
N GLY A 381 9.88 17.80 21.61
CA GLY A 381 9.13 17.82 22.87
C GLY A 381 8.89 19.21 23.44
N THR A 382 9.61 20.24 22.98
CA THR A 382 9.45 21.63 23.46
C THR A 382 8.87 22.56 22.40
N ALA A 383 9.18 22.35 21.11
CA ALA A 383 8.58 23.10 20.01
C ALA A 383 7.08 22.83 19.96
N LYS A 384 6.28 23.87 20.06
CA LYS A 384 4.82 23.77 20.13
C LYS A 384 4.13 24.95 19.47
N TYR A 385 2.93 24.70 19.01
CA TYR A 385 1.96 25.72 18.62
C TYR A 385 0.73 25.57 19.50
N ASP A 386 0.28 26.67 20.08
CA ASP A 386 -0.92 26.73 20.90
C ASP A 386 -1.63 28.07 20.64
N ALA A 387 -2.83 27.98 20.07
CA ALA A 387 -3.70 29.12 19.85
C ALA A 387 -5.09 28.76 20.37
N SER A 388 -5.57 29.51 21.35
CA SER A 388 -6.90 29.33 21.91
C SER A 388 -7.61 30.67 21.90
N LYS A 389 -8.85 30.70 21.43
CA LYS A 389 -9.69 31.89 21.37
C LYS A 389 -11.10 31.53 21.79
N THR A 390 -11.65 32.30 22.72
CA THR A 390 -13.08 32.28 23.07
C THR A 390 -13.72 33.57 22.63
N THR A 391 -14.76 33.47 21.83
CA THR A 391 -15.57 34.62 21.43
C THR A 391 -17.01 34.42 21.91
N LYS A 392 -17.54 35.40 22.62
CA LYS A 392 -18.95 35.44 23.05
C LYS A 392 -19.74 36.20 22.03
N ASP A 393 -20.97 35.75 21.78
CA ASP A 393 -21.91 36.56 20.99
C ASP A 393 -22.17 37.87 21.74
N PRO A 394 -21.89 39.04 21.15
CA PRO A 394 -22.13 40.33 21.78
C PRO A 394 -23.64 40.63 21.97
N ASN A 395 -24.52 39.95 21.25
CA ASN A 395 -25.94 40.16 21.24
C ASN A 395 -26.74 38.90 21.60
N PRO A 396 -26.76 38.48 22.89
CA PRO A 396 -27.52 37.31 23.29
C PRO A 396 -29.02 37.55 23.05
N VAL A 397 -29.69 36.57 22.50
CA VAL A 397 -31.12 36.62 22.25
C VAL A 397 -31.89 36.58 23.59
N LYS A 398 -32.74 37.58 23.82
CA LYS A 398 -33.60 37.66 25.01
C LYS A 398 -35.08 37.54 24.60
N THR A 399 -35.78 36.62 25.21
CA THR A 399 -37.23 36.42 25.04
C THR A 399 -37.92 36.48 26.39
N PHE A 400 -39.11 37.07 26.46
CA PHE A 400 -39.90 37.20 27.67
C PHE A 400 -41.26 36.54 27.46
N ALA A 401 -41.68 35.72 28.41
CA ALA A 401 -42.99 35.10 28.46
C ALA A 401 -43.53 35.19 29.91
N GLY A 402 -44.39 36.14 30.18
CA GLY A 402 -44.82 36.49 31.55
C GLY A 402 -43.62 36.85 32.44
N ASN A 403 -43.53 36.24 33.60
CA ASN A 403 -42.41 36.41 34.54
C ASN A 403 -41.18 35.50 34.24
N VAL A 404 -41.08 34.98 33.01
CA VAL A 404 -39.94 34.16 32.58
C VAL A 404 -39.15 34.93 31.50
N ALA A 405 -37.89 35.19 31.77
CA ALA A 405 -36.95 35.75 30.81
C ALA A 405 -35.97 34.66 30.36
N THR A 406 -35.93 34.35 29.07
CA THR A 406 -34.96 33.43 28.49
C THR A 406 -33.87 34.21 27.77
N VAL A 407 -32.62 33.95 28.13
CA VAL A 407 -31.42 34.51 27.49
C VAL A 407 -30.66 33.38 26.82
N THR A 408 -30.52 33.47 25.50
CA THR A 408 -29.70 32.52 24.73
C THR A 408 -28.38 33.19 24.34
N GLN A 409 -27.29 32.69 24.87
CA GLN A 409 -25.90 33.10 24.62
C GLN A 409 -25.21 32.11 23.74
N THR A 410 -24.47 32.54 22.72
CA THR A 410 -23.59 31.65 21.95
C THR A 410 -22.14 31.96 22.28
N ASP A 411 -21.41 30.95 22.76
CA ASP A 411 -19.98 31.02 22.99
C ASP A 411 -19.26 30.14 21.99
N ASN A 412 -18.30 30.70 21.22
CA ASN A 412 -17.46 29.95 20.29
C ASN A 412 -16.08 29.81 20.93
N VAL A 413 -15.71 28.58 21.23
CA VAL A 413 -14.39 28.21 21.76
C VAL A 413 -13.59 27.55 20.64
N TYR A 414 -12.49 28.17 20.27
CA TYR A 414 -11.55 27.63 19.30
C TYR A 414 -10.24 27.28 19.98
N THR A 415 -9.76 26.06 19.77
CA THR A 415 -8.48 25.60 20.26
C THR A 415 -7.71 24.96 19.11
N SER A 416 -6.49 25.40 18.87
CA SER A 416 -5.62 24.84 17.83
C SER A 416 -4.24 24.56 18.44
N LYS A 417 -3.91 23.27 18.62
CA LYS A 417 -2.68 22.86 19.31
C LYS A 417 -1.96 21.78 18.54
N LEU A 418 -0.64 21.88 18.51
CA LEU A 418 0.26 20.82 18.02
C LEU A 418 1.62 20.93 18.72
N ASN A 419 2.10 19.81 19.24
CA ASN A 419 3.40 19.72 19.88
C ASN A 419 4.32 18.79 19.08
N SER A 420 5.60 19.13 19.02
CA SER A 420 6.65 18.21 18.61
C SER A 420 6.75 17.04 19.59
N GLY A 421 7.14 15.86 19.11
CA GLY A 421 7.17 14.68 19.95
C GLY A 421 7.77 13.47 19.25
N THR A 422 7.29 12.28 19.57
CA THR A 422 7.83 11.00 19.07
C THR A 422 7.82 10.89 17.54
N SER A 423 6.90 11.58 16.86
CA SER A 423 6.81 11.64 15.40
C SER A 423 7.92 12.46 14.74
N ASP A 424 8.73 13.17 15.51
CA ASP A 424 9.84 14.00 15.04
C ASP A 424 11.21 13.39 15.34
N ILE A 425 11.25 12.28 16.08
CA ILE A 425 12.50 11.64 16.52
C ILE A 425 13.19 10.95 15.33
N PRO A 426 14.47 11.29 15.05
CA PRO A 426 15.27 10.56 14.10
C PRO A 426 15.63 9.16 14.58
N TYR A 427 15.75 8.22 13.63
CA TYR A 427 16.15 6.84 13.89
C TYR A 427 17.19 6.35 12.90
N GLY A 428 18.19 5.62 13.42
CA GLY A 428 19.02 4.70 12.66
C GLY A 428 18.59 3.26 12.92
N THR A 429 18.67 2.37 11.93
CA THR A 429 18.32 0.96 12.10
C THR A 429 19.36 0.08 11.43
N TRP A 430 20.01 -0.78 12.19
CA TRP A 430 20.77 -1.90 11.66
C TRP A 430 19.87 -3.09 11.48
N THR A 431 20.00 -3.77 10.34
CA THR A 431 19.33 -5.05 10.08
C THR A 431 20.33 -6.05 9.56
N PHE A 432 20.42 -7.19 10.21
CA PHE A 432 21.23 -8.34 9.81
C PHE A 432 20.31 -9.46 9.40
N ALA A 433 20.54 -10.08 8.25
CA ALA A 433 19.72 -11.17 7.77
C ALA A 433 20.57 -12.27 7.16
N TYR A 434 20.19 -13.51 7.44
CA TYR A 434 20.68 -14.70 6.78
C TYR A 434 19.52 -15.39 6.09
N SER A 435 19.71 -15.75 4.83
CA SER A 435 18.72 -16.48 4.04
C SER A 435 19.33 -17.79 3.51
N TYR A 436 18.57 -18.87 3.63
CA TYR A 436 18.87 -20.16 3.02
C TYR A 436 17.83 -20.49 1.96
N TYR A 437 18.27 -20.80 0.76
CA TYR A 437 17.43 -21.17 -0.38
C TYR A 437 17.43 -22.68 -0.53
N PHE A 438 16.34 -23.36 -0.15
CA PHE A 438 16.14 -24.78 -0.42
C PHE A 438 16.06 -25.03 -1.91
N THR A 439 15.31 -24.18 -2.60
CA THR A 439 15.18 -24.07 -4.05
C THR A 439 15.04 -22.59 -4.42
N ASP A 440 14.96 -22.25 -5.71
CA ASP A 440 14.69 -20.88 -6.17
C ASP A 440 13.32 -20.36 -5.69
N ASN A 441 12.43 -21.28 -5.33
CA ASN A 441 11.07 -20.99 -4.90
C ASN A 441 10.86 -21.02 -3.37
N ILE A 442 11.77 -21.65 -2.62
CA ILE A 442 11.62 -21.85 -1.17
C ILE A 442 12.80 -21.21 -0.45
N LYS A 443 12.51 -20.21 0.36
CA LYS A 443 13.50 -19.45 1.13
C LYS A 443 13.14 -19.44 2.62
N PHE A 444 14.12 -19.76 3.46
CA PHE A 444 14.12 -19.54 4.89
C PHE A 444 14.97 -18.32 5.23
N MET A 445 14.54 -17.50 6.18
CA MET A 445 15.26 -16.29 6.58
C MET A 445 15.21 -16.13 8.10
N ILE A 446 16.36 -15.80 8.69
CA ILE A 446 16.47 -15.28 10.05
C ILE A 446 17.01 -13.86 9.96
N ALA A 447 16.39 -12.91 10.64
CA ALA A 447 16.82 -11.53 10.63
C ALA A 447 16.65 -10.87 11.99
N TYR A 448 17.58 -9.98 12.31
CA TYR A 448 17.57 -9.18 13.53
C TYR A 448 17.65 -7.70 13.17
N GLU A 449 16.64 -6.93 13.58
CA GLU A 449 16.55 -5.49 13.38
C GLU A 449 16.82 -4.78 14.72
N MET A 450 17.68 -3.77 14.72
CA MET A 450 18.05 -2.95 15.88
C MET A 450 17.77 -1.48 15.59
N PRO A 451 16.54 -0.99 15.80
CA PRO A 451 16.20 0.43 15.70
C PRO A 451 16.83 1.19 16.89
N MET A 452 17.47 2.30 16.58
CA MET A 452 18.09 3.20 17.56
C MET A 452 17.55 4.61 17.34
N ASN A 453 16.76 5.12 18.29
CA ASN A 453 16.33 6.51 18.27
C ASN A 453 17.49 7.45 18.61
N LYS A 454 17.48 8.64 18.01
CA LYS A 454 18.29 9.75 18.52
C LYS A 454 17.81 10.12 19.92
N LYS A 455 18.69 10.33 20.86
CA LYS A 455 18.34 10.85 22.18
C LYS A 455 17.83 12.28 22.03
N VAL A 456 16.68 12.57 22.64
CA VAL A 456 15.99 13.85 22.51
C VAL A 456 15.55 14.34 23.88
N GLY A 457 15.70 15.66 24.12
CA GLY A 457 15.21 16.37 25.27
C GLY A 457 15.56 15.75 26.64
N THR A 458 16.41 16.37 27.38
CA THR A 458 16.45 16.19 28.83
C THR A 458 15.60 17.28 29.46
N VAL A 459 14.84 16.95 30.51
CA VAL A 459 14.08 17.92 31.28
C VAL A 459 15.02 19.04 31.75
N GLY A 460 14.88 20.23 31.21
CA GLY A 460 15.42 21.43 31.83
C GLY A 460 14.71 21.66 33.17
N ALA A 461 15.35 22.34 34.09
CA ALA A 461 14.86 22.68 35.43
C ALA A 461 13.48 23.42 35.45
N ASN A 462 12.92 23.75 34.30
CA ASN A 462 11.67 24.50 34.11
C ASN A 462 10.46 23.63 33.73
N GLY A 463 10.51 22.30 33.94
CA GLY A 463 9.33 21.44 33.79
C GLY A 463 8.91 21.12 32.37
N ASN A 464 9.72 21.42 31.34
CA ASN A 464 9.50 20.95 29.97
C ASN A 464 9.87 19.46 29.91
N GLY A 465 8.85 18.61 29.79
CA GLY A 465 8.96 17.19 29.98
C GLY A 465 9.82 16.49 28.94
N ASN A 466 10.43 15.40 29.34
CA ASN A 466 11.01 14.42 28.44
C ASN A 466 10.00 14.03 27.37
N VAL A 467 10.46 13.74 26.18
CA VAL A 467 9.62 13.09 25.17
C VAL A 467 9.35 11.68 25.64
N VAL A 468 8.16 11.46 26.15
CA VAL A 468 7.73 10.22 26.77
C VAL A 468 6.54 9.66 25.99
N SER A 469 6.55 8.38 25.72
CA SER A 469 5.41 7.66 25.14
C SER A 469 4.89 6.65 26.12
N ALA A 470 3.77 6.96 26.76
CA ALA A 470 3.10 6.03 27.68
C ALA A 470 2.50 4.84 26.93
N TYR A 471 2.55 3.68 27.54
CA TYR A 471 1.92 2.45 27.04
C TYR A 471 1.43 1.61 28.23
N THR A 472 0.38 0.82 28.00
CA THR A 472 -0.21 -0.07 29.01
C THR A 472 -0.16 -1.51 28.51
N VAL A 473 0.38 -2.40 29.32
CA VAL A 473 0.43 -3.85 29.06
C VAL A 473 -0.10 -4.56 30.29
N ASN A 474 -1.10 -5.41 30.13
CA ASN A 474 -1.76 -6.16 31.22
C ASN A 474 -2.21 -5.27 32.40
N GLY A 475 -2.74 -4.06 32.09
CA GLY A 475 -3.19 -3.12 33.12
C GLY A 475 -2.08 -2.31 33.80
N VAL A 476 -0.82 -2.56 33.49
CA VAL A 476 0.34 -1.80 34.01
C VAL A 476 0.72 -0.73 33.00
N THR A 477 0.66 0.53 33.41
CA THR A 477 1.09 1.66 32.60
C THR A 477 2.57 1.95 32.83
N SER A 478 3.34 1.99 31.76
CA SER A 478 4.76 2.34 31.71
C SER A 478 5.01 3.36 30.62
N ALA A 479 6.22 3.86 30.48
CA ALA A 479 6.55 4.82 29.44
C ALA A 479 7.97 4.62 28.92
N TYR A 480 8.16 4.92 27.63
CA TYR A 480 9.48 5.11 27.05
C TYR A 480 9.93 6.56 27.22
N ASP A 481 11.10 6.73 27.77
CA ASP A 481 11.79 8.02 27.88
C ASP A 481 12.85 8.11 26.79
N TYR A 482 12.60 8.94 25.79
CA TYR A 482 13.46 9.11 24.61
C TYR A 482 14.71 9.97 24.87
N SER A 483 14.96 10.42 26.09
CA SER A 483 16.28 10.88 26.51
C SER A 483 17.32 9.75 26.47
N ASN A 484 16.84 8.50 26.39
CA ASN A 484 17.62 7.29 26.24
C ASN A 484 17.37 6.61 24.91
N VAL A 485 18.25 5.69 24.52
CA VAL A 485 18.00 4.79 23.39
C VAL A 485 17.06 3.68 23.85
N ILE A 486 15.89 3.59 23.23
CA ILE A 486 14.88 2.60 23.57
C ILE A 486 15.19 1.28 22.87
N LYS A 487 15.17 0.18 23.63
CA LYS A 487 15.27 -1.18 23.05
C LYS A 487 13.98 -1.52 22.32
N GLN A 488 14.04 -1.59 21.00
CA GLN A 488 12.92 -1.95 20.12
C GLN A 488 13.36 -3.01 19.09
N ASN A 489 14.31 -3.87 19.48
CA ASN A 489 14.85 -4.87 18.56
C ASN A 489 13.79 -5.91 18.20
N VAL A 490 13.92 -6.46 17.01
CA VAL A 490 12.97 -7.45 16.47
C VAL A 490 13.73 -8.60 15.85
N LEU A 491 13.51 -9.80 16.37
CA LEU A 491 13.95 -11.04 15.73
C LEU A 491 12.81 -11.58 14.86
N THR A 492 13.12 -11.86 13.61
CA THR A 492 12.16 -12.43 12.64
C THR A 492 12.72 -13.74 12.09
N VAL A 493 11.91 -14.79 12.16
CA VAL A 493 12.16 -16.06 11.46
C VAL A 493 11.05 -16.26 10.44
N ARG A 494 11.41 -16.34 9.15
CA ARG A 494 10.43 -16.33 8.03
C ARG A 494 10.67 -17.51 7.09
N MET A 495 9.60 -18.16 6.72
CA MET A 495 9.54 -19.09 5.60
C MET A 495 8.78 -18.47 4.44
N GLN A 496 9.31 -18.59 3.23
CA GLN A 496 8.66 -18.13 2.00
C GLN A 496 8.62 -19.26 0.98
N VAL A 497 7.46 -19.42 0.37
CA VAL A 497 7.25 -20.32 -0.78
C VAL A 497 6.67 -19.50 -1.92
N LYS A 498 7.27 -19.63 -3.13
CA LYS A 498 6.77 -19.03 -4.39
C LYS A 498 6.24 -20.13 -5.32
N PHE A 499 5.34 -19.81 -6.19
CA PHE A 499 4.83 -20.69 -7.24
C PHE A 499 4.51 -19.91 -8.52
#